data_97f5e9346b2a3557a9d977721162f9f1
#
_entry.id   97f5e9346b2a3557a9d977721162f9f1
#
_cell.length_a   1.000
_cell.length_b   1.000
_cell.length_c   1.000
_cell.angle_alpha   90.00
_cell.angle_beta   90.00
_cell.angle_gamma   90.00
#
_symmetry.space_group_name_H-M   'P 1'
#
loop_
_entity.id
_entity.type
_entity.pdbx_description
1 polymer ?
#
loop_
_entity_poly.entity_id
_entity_poly.type
_entity_poly.pdbx_seq_one_letter_code
_entity_poly.pdbx_strand_id
1 'polypeptide(L)'
;MDFDLSDDHELIRRTVRDFAEGEVKPVAEELDREKRFPYEIVEQLGSLGLMGIPVPEEYGGGGGDSLAYALAVEELTRVDSSVAITMCAHTSLGTQPIYLFGSAEQKEEWLPELTAGRRLGAFGLTEPEAGSDAGNVLSLIHI
;
A
#
# COMPACT_ATOMS: atom_id res chain seq x y z
N MET A 1 2.95 30.32 -2.50
CA MET A 1 2.96 28.87 -2.36
C MET A 1 1.51 28.48 -2.42
N ASP A 2 1.15 27.68 -3.41
CA ASP A 2 -0.22 27.21 -3.60
C ASP A 2 -0.34 25.85 -2.93
N PHE A 3 -1.39 25.65 -2.13
CA PHE A 3 -1.68 24.41 -1.43
C PHE A 3 -2.97 23.74 -1.93
N ASP A 4 -3.53 24.27 -3.03
CA ASP A 4 -4.72 23.70 -3.62
C ASP A 4 -4.37 22.36 -4.29
N LEU A 5 -5.26 21.39 -4.13
CA LEU A 5 -5.12 20.10 -4.77
C LEU A 5 -5.48 20.20 -6.26
N SER A 6 -4.78 19.45 -7.10
CA SER A 6 -5.19 19.28 -8.50
C SER A 6 -6.50 18.51 -8.62
N ASP A 7 -7.13 18.58 -9.79
CA ASP A 7 -8.36 17.81 -10.07
C ASP A 7 -8.14 16.30 -9.89
N ASP A 8 -6.96 15.78 -10.26
CA ASP A 8 -6.61 14.37 -10.09
C ASP A 8 -6.48 13.99 -8.62
N HIS A 9 -5.84 14.84 -7.80
CA HIS A 9 -5.74 14.63 -6.36
C HIS A 9 -7.11 14.65 -5.68
N GLU A 10 -7.99 15.57 -6.07
CA GLU A 10 -9.35 15.63 -5.58
C GLU A 10 -10.19 14.42 -6.02
N LEU A 11 -9.95 13.92 -7.24
CA LEU A 11 -10.61 12.70 -7.73
C LEU A 11 -10.19 11.48 -6.90
N ILE A 12 -8.89 11.27 -6.70
CA ILE A 12 -8.37 10.17 -5.87
C ILE A 12 -8.94 10.27 -4.46
N ARG A 13 -8.87 11.45 -3.83
CA ARG A 13 -9.40 11.68 -2.48
C ARG A 13 -10.87 11.28 -2.37
N ARG A 14 -11.72 11.72 -3.32
CA ARG A 14 -13.15 11.38 -3.34
C ARG A 14 -13.37 9.89 -3.55
N THR A 15 -12.69 9.30 -4.52
CA THR A 15 -12.81 7.86 -4.83
C THR A 15 -12.47 7.00 -3.63
N VAL A 16 -11.37 7.30 -2.94
CA VAL A 16 -10.95 6.54 -1.75
C VAL A 16 -11.90 6.78 -0.58
N ARG A 17 -12.38 8.02 -0.39
CA ARG A 17 -13.38 8.33 0.63
C ARG A 17 -14.67 7.55 0.43
N ASP A 18 -15.21 7.56 -0.78
CA ASP A 18 -16.45 6.86 -1.11
C ASP A 18 -16.29 5.35 -0.89
N PHE A 19 -15.17 4.79 -1.30
CA PHE A 19 -14.83 3.40 -1.03
C PHE A 19 -14.71 3.10 0.47
N ALA A 20 -14.00 3.91 1.22
CA ALA A 20 -13.80 3.72 2.65
C ALA A 20 -15.14 3.77 3.43
N GLU A 21 -15.99 4.74 3.12
CA GLU A 21 -17.31 4.88 3.77
C GLU A 21 -18.30 3.79 3.32
N GLY A 22 -18.25 3.38 2.05
CA GLY A 22 -19.19 2.41 1.48
C GLY A 22 -18.83 0.96 1.76
N GLU A 23 -17.57 0.59 1.66
CA GLU A 23 -17.12 -0.80 1.69
C GLU A 23 -16.37 -1.16 2.98
N VAL A 24 -15.50 -0.26 3.48
CA VAL A 24 -14.68 -0.56 4.67
C VAL A 24 -15.47 -0.34 5.95
N LYS A 25 -16.11 0.81 6.09
CA LYS A 25 -16.83 1.20 7.32
C LYS A 25 -17.87 0.19 7.77
N PRO A 26 -18.69 -0.39 6.89
CA PRO A 26 -19.72 -1.36 7.32
C PRO A 26 -19.17 -2.63 7.96
N VAL A 27 -17.92 -3.00 7.65
CA VAL A 27 -17.28 -4.26 8.10
C VAL A 27 -16.16 -4.05 9.12
N ALA A 28 -15.71 -2.82 9.35
CA ALA A 28 -14.55 -2.51 10.20
C ALA A 28 -14.70 -3.06 11.64
N GLU A 29 -15.85 -2.85 12.28
CA GLU A 29 -16.12 -3.34 13.65
C GLU A 29 -16.13 -4.87 13.71
N GLU A 30 -16.69 -5.54 12.70
CA GLU A 30 -16.70 -7.00 12.62
C GLU A 30 -15.29 -7.55 12.44
N LEU A 31 -14.50 -6.97 11.52
CA LEU A 31 -13.11 -7.37 11.27
C LEU A 31 -12.26 -7.29 12.55
N ASP A 32 -12.40 -6.19 13.31
CA ASP A 32 -11.68 -6.01 14.58
C ASP A 32 -12.11 -7.04 15.63
N ARG A 33 -13.41 -7.20 15.82
CA ARG A 33 -13.99 -8.15 16.78
C ARG A 33 -13.56 -9.59 16.51
N GLU A 34 -13.56 -9.99 15.23
CA GLU A 34 -13.22 -11.34 14.80
C GLU A 34 -11.73 -11.56 14.58
N LYS A 35 -10.92 -10.48 14.64
CA LYS A 35 -9.48 -10.49 14.33
C LYS A 35 -9.21 -11.11 12.96
N ARG A 36 -10.05 -10.78 11.99
CA ARG A 36 -10.02 -11.32 10.64
C ARG A 36 -9.28 -10.37 9.71
N PHE A 37 -8.40 -10.92 8.87
CA PHE A 37 -7.75 -10.12 7.82
C PHE A 37 -8.76 -9.83 6.68
N PRO A 38 -8.84 -8.58 6.19
CA PRO A 38 -9.85 -8.13 5.22
C PRO A 38 -9.45 -8.45 3.76
N TYR A 39 -9.36 -9.73 3.39
CA TYR A 39 -8.96 -10.14 2.03
C TYR A 39 -9.84 -9.51 0.95
N GLU A 40 -11.13 -9.44 1.18
CA GLU A 40 -12.12 -8.90 0.23
C GLU A 40 -11.91 -7.40 -0.02
N ILE A 41 -11.56 -6.66 1.04
CA ILE A 41 -11.23 -5.22 0.93
C ILE A 41 -9.91 -5.04 0.19
N VAL A 42 -8.90 -5.87 0.43
CA VAL A 42 -7.62 -5.83 -0.27
C VAL A 42 -7.79 -6.10 -1.77
N GLU A 43 -8.63 -7.07 -2.13
CA GLU A 43 -8.96 -7.37 -3.54
C GLU A 43 -9.64 -6.17 -4.22
N GLN A 44 -10.56 -5.51 -3.53
CA GLN A 44 -11.21 -4.30 -4.03
C GLN A 44 -10.23 -3.12 -4.17
N LEU A 45 -9.34 -2.91 -3.19
CA LEU A 45 -8.26 -1.91 -3.29
C LEU A 45 -7.38 -2.17 -4.52
N GLY A 46 -7.03 -3.44 -4.78
CA GLY A 46 -6.29 -3.83 -5.98
C GLY A 46 -7.06 -3.50 -7.26
N SER A 47 -8.36 -3.82 -7.31
CA SER A 47 -9.22 -3.55 -8.45
C SER A 47 -9.39 -2.05 -8.76
N LEU A 48 -9.30 -1.21 -7.74
CA LEU A 48 -9.31 0.25 -7.85
C LEU A 48 -7.92 0.85 -8.17
N GLY A 49 -6.87 0.02 -8.29
CA GLY A 49 -5.50 0.48 -8.53
C GLY A 49 -4.82 1.11 -7.32
N LEU A 50 -5.43 1.03 -6.13
CA LEU A 50 -4.94 1.69 -4.92
C LEU A 50 -3.72 0.98 -4.31
N MET A 51 -3.50 -0.29 -4.64
CA MET A 51 -2.35 -1.06 -4.17
C MET A 51 -1.04 -0.69 -4.89
N GLY A 52 -1.10 0.09 -5.97
CA GLY A 52 0.05 0.47 -6.78
C GLY A 52 0.11 1.96 -7.13
N ILE A 53 -0.50 2.86 -6.35
CA ILE A 53 -0.59 4.29 -6.69
C ILE A 53 0.74 4.88 -7.16
N PRO A 54 1.88 4.76 -6.43
CA PRO A 54 3.14 5.40 -6.83
C PRO A 54 3.99 4.58 -7.81
N VAL A 55 3.48 3.46 -8.30
CA VAL A 55 4.19 2.62 -9.28
C VAL A 55 3.77 3.02 -10.69
N PRO A 56 4.70 3.11 -11.67
CA PRO A 56 4.35 3.44 -13.04
C PRO A 56 3.36 2.48 -13.69
N GLU A 57 2.59 3.02 -14.65
CA GLU A 57 1.58 2.26 -15.40
C GLU A 57 2.17 1.06 -16.16
N GLU A 58 3.42 1.15 -16.61
CA GLU A 58 4.13 0.06 -17.31
C GLU A 58 4.23 -1.22 -16.46
N TYR A 59 4.18 -1.08 -15.12
CA TYR A 59 4.16 -2.20 -14.17
C TYR A 59 2.76 -2.41 -13.55
N GLY A 60 1.72 -1.86 -14.17
CA GLY A 60 0.34 -1.99 -13.70
C GLY A 60 -0.01 -1.09 -12.52
N GLY A 61 0.83 -0.12 -12.18
CA GLY A 61 0.55 0.86 -11.14
C GLY A 61 -0.30 2.04 -11.61
N GLY A 62 -0.62 2.93 -10.70
CA GLY A 62 -1.45 4.12 -10.99
C GLY A 62 -0.68 5.31 -11.54
N GLY A 63 0.66 5.29 -11.55
CA GLY A 63 1.50 6.42 -11.96
C GLY A 63 1.32 7.68 -11.13
N GLY A 64 0.67 7.59 -9.97
CA GLY A 64 0.41 8.71 -9.09
C GLY A 64 1.65 9.15 -8.30
N ASP A 65 1.59 10.35 -7.78
CA ASP A 65 2.65 10.92 -6.95
C ASP A 65 2.49 10.57 -5.46
N SER A 66 3.43 11.04 -4.65
CA SER A 66 3.42 10.82 -3.20
C SER A 66 2.24 11.50 -2.50
N LEU A 67 1.70 12.59 -3.06
CA LEU A 67 0.55 13.29 -2.50
C LEU A 67 -0.73 12.48 -2.74
N ALA A 68 -0.93 11.95 -3.95
CA ALA A 68 -2.02 11.04 -4.26
C ALA A 68 -2.04 9.83 -3.31
N TYR A 69 -0.87 9.24 -3.07
CA TYR A 69 -0.73 8.14 -2.13
C TYR A 69 -1.06 8.55 -0.68
N ALA A 70 -0.55 9.69 -0.22
CA ALA A 70 -0.83 10.20 1.12
C ALA A 70 -2.33 10.48 1.34
N LEU A 71 -3.01 11.05 0.35
CA LEU A 71 -4.46 11.29 0.39
C LEU A 71 -5.24 9.97 0.50
N ALA A 72 -4.83 8.94 -0.24
CA ALA A 72 -5.45 7.62 -0.14
C ALA A 72 -5.29 7.01 1.26
N VAL A 73 -4.08 7.09 1.84
CA VAL A 73 -3.82 6.62 3.21
C VAL A 73 -4.66 7.40 4.23
N GLU A 74 -4.75 8.73 4.09
CA GLU A 74 -5.55 9.60 4.97
C GLU A 74 -7.02 9.20 4.96
N GLU A 75 -7.62 9.04 3.79
CA GLU A 75 -9.05 8.74 3.67
C GLU A 75 -9.40 7.34 4.19
N LEU A 76 -8.54 6.34 3.96
CA LEU A 76 -8.73 5.01 4.55
C LEU A 76 -8.57 5.05 6.07
N THR A 77 -7.55 5.76 6.59
CA THR A 77 -7.26 5.83 8.04
C THR A 77 -8.40 6.47 8.81
N ARG A 78 -9.13 7.42 8.21
CA ARG A 78 -10.32 8.02 8.84
C ARG A 78 -11.42 7.00 9.17
N VAL A 79 -11.45 5.88 8.47
CA VAL A 79 -12.47 4.83 8.63
C VAL A 79 -11.89 3.63 9.38
N ASP A 80 -10.76 3.10 8.90
CA ASP A 80 -10.10 1.95 9.49
C ASP A 80 -8.58 2.02 9.29
N SER A 81 -7.85 2.21 10.41
CA SER A 81 -6.39 2.31 10.37
C SER A 81 -5.72 0.98 10.04
N SER A 82 -6.35 -0.16 10.28
CA SER A 82 -5.76 -1.47 9.97
C SER A 82 -5.80 -1.77 8.46
N VAL A 83 -6.85 -1.37 7.78
CA VAL A 83 -6.94 -1.42 6.31
C VAL A 83 -5.93 -0.45 5.69
N ALA A 84 -5.86 0.78 6.23
CA ALA A 84 -4.91 1.79 5.75
C ALA A 84 -3.46 1.33 5.89
N ILE A 85 -3.07 0.77 7.05
CA ILE A 85 -1.70 0.29 7.26
C ILE A 85 -1.37 -0.93 6.42
N THR A 86 -2.36 -1.77 6.08
CA THR A 86 -2.18 -2.89 5.16
C THR A 86 -1.78 -2.37 3.78
N MET A 87 -2.51 -1.40 3.21
CA MET A 87 -2.16 -0.76 1.95
C MET A 87 -0.81 -0.03 2.06
N CYS A 88 -0.59 0.69 3.15
CA CYS A 88 0.63 1.46 3.37
C CYS A 88 1.88 0.56 3.43
N ALA A 89 1.86 -0.48 4.24
CA ALA A 89 2.97 -1.41 4.38
C ALA A 89 3.24 -2.19 3.08
N HIS A 90 2.18 -2.64 2.42
CA HIS A 90 2.28 -3.29 1.11
C HIS A 90 2.99 -2.39 0.09
N THR A 91 2.53 -1.14 -0.05
CA THR A 91 3.05 -0.22 -1.06
C THR A 91 4.45 0.27 -0.71
N SER A 92 4.63 0.84 0.49
CA SER A 92 5.88 1.51 0.85
C SER A 92 7.01 0.56 1.24
N LEU A 93 6.69 -0.54 1.91
CA LEU A 93 7.69 -1.48 2.43
C LEU A 93 7.86 -2.72 1.54
N GLY A 94 6.79 -3.20 0.93
CA GLY A 94 6.83 -4.38 0.07
C GLY A 94 7.12 -4.06 -1.39
N THR A 95 6.36 -3.15 -2.00
CA THR A 95 6.38 -2.89 -3.44
C THR A 95 7.46 -1.90 -3.86
N GLN A 96 7.57 -0.76 -3.18
CA GLN A 96 8.52 0.30 -3.51
C GLN A 96 10.00 -0.14 -3.53
N PRO A 97 10.50 -0.97 -2.60
CA PRO A 97 11.88 -1.46 -2.68
C PRO A 97 12.17 -2.24 -3.96
N ILE A 98 11.20 -3.05 -4.44
CA ILE A 98 11.35 -3.77 -5.70
C ILE A 98 11.37 -2.78 -6.87
N TYR A 99 10.49 -1.79 -6.87
CA TYR A 99 10.46 -0.77 -7.90
C TYR A 99 11.76 0.05 -7.94
N LEU A 100 12.28 0.48 -6.80
CA LEU A 100 13.45 1.36 -6.74
C LEU A 100 14.77 0.63 -6.96
N PHE A 101 14.89 -0.60 -6.49
CA PHE A 101 16.17 -1.30 -6.40
C PHE A 101 16.20 -2.65 -7.11
N GLY A 102 15.07 -3.17 -7.56
CA GLY A 102 14.99 -4.43 -8.29
C GLY A 102 15.58 -4.33 -9.70
N SER A 103 16.06 -5.46 -10.23
CA SER A 103 16.43 -5.58 -11.64
C SER A 103 15.18 -5.45 -12.54
N ALA A 104 15.39 -5.29 -13.86
CA ALA A 104 14.29 -5.24 -14.82
C ALA A 104 13.42 -6.50 -14.73
N GLU A 105 14.04 -7.66 -14.67
CA GLU A 105 13.36 -8.95 -14.57
C GLU A 105 12.55 -9.08 -13.28
N GLN A 106 13.09 -8.61 -12.14
CA GLN A 106 12.38 -8.61 -10.87
C GLN A 106 11.17 -7.67 -10.88
N LYS A 107 11.29 -6.51 -11.53
CA LYS A 107 10.17 -5.57 -11.67
C LYS A 107 9.06 -6.16 -12.54
N GLU A 108 9.42 -6.75 -13.67
CA GLU A 108 8.47 -7.41 -14.57
C GLU A 108 7.78 -8.61 -13.93
N GLU A 109 8.49 -9.38 -13.11
CA GLU A 109 7.94 -10.56 -12.43
C GLU A 109 7.00 -10.19 -11.28
N TRP A 110 7.39 -9.20 -10.45
CA TRP A 110 6.70 -8.99 -9.18
C TRP A 110 5.72 -7.83 -9.18
N LEU A 111 6.06 -6.70 -9.83
CA LEU A 111 5.26 -5.48 -9.69
C LEU A 111 3.81 -5.64 -10.21
N PRO A 112 3.53 -6.30 -11.35
CA PRO A 112 2.15 -6.43 -11.82
C PRO A 112 1.23 -7.20 -10.87
N GLU A 113 1.77 -8.18 -10.15
CA GLU A 113 1.02 -8.94 -9.16
C GLU A 113 0.79 -8.16 -7.86
N LEU A 114 1.78 -7.36 -7.46
CA LEU A 114 1.70 -6.51 -6.28
C LEU A 114 0.77 -5.31 -6.52
N THR A 115 0.94 -4.60 -7.63
CA THR A 115 0.11 -3.43 -7.95
C THR A 115 -1.36 -3.76 -8.10
N ALA A 116 -1.68 -4.95 -8.61
CA ALA A 116 -3.04 -5.46 -8.72
C ALA A 116 -3.61 -6.02 -7.40
N GLY A 117 -2.83 -6.05 -6.32
CA GLY A 117 -3.27 -6.60 -5.03
C GLY A 117 -3.44 -8.13 -5.01
N ARG A 118 -3.04 -8.84 -6.08
CA ARG A 118 -3.09 -10.31 -6.12
C ARG A 118 -2.07 -10.98 -5.21
N ARG A 119 -0.99 -10.25 -4.91
CA ARG A 119 0.00 -10.62 -3.89
C ARG A 119 0.21 -9.47 -2.94
N LEU A 120 0.46 -9.78 -1.67
CA LEU A 120 0.80 -8.78 -0.67
C LEU A 120 2.30 -8.77 -0.44
N GLY A 121 2.88 -7.57 -0.53
CA GLY A 121 4.24 -7.30 -0.11
C GLY A 121 4.33 -7.16 1.40
N ALA A 122 5.42 -7.65 1.97
CA ALA A 122 5.75 -7.51 3.38
C ALA A 122 7.23 -7.21 3.54
N PHE A 123 7.60 -6.70 4.72
CA PHE A 123 8.97 -6.32 5.00
C PHE A 123 9.41 -6.82 6.38
N GLY A 124 10.50 -7.58 6.42
CA GLY A 124 11.14 -8.01 7.65
C GLY A 124 12.50 -7.36 7.78
N LEU A 125 12.65 -6.39 8.70
CA LEU A 125 13.89 -5.65 8.91
C LEU A 125 14.68 -6.13 10.10
N THR A 126 13.99 -6.28 11.25
CA THR A 126 14.63 -6.44 12.55
C THR A 126 15.34 -7.78 12.69
N GLU A 127 16.60 -7.74 13.05
CA GLU A 127 17.42 -8.88 13.45
C GLU A 127 17.66 -8.83 14.96
N PRO A 128 18.12 -9.92 15.61
CA PRO A 128 18.35 -9.94 17.06
C PRO A 128 19.25 -8.79 17.55
N GLU A 129 20.26 -8.41 16.76
CA GLU A 129 21.25 -7.39 17.12
C GLU A 129 21.03 -6.03 16.45
N ALA A 130 20.07 -5.92 15.52
CA ALA A 130 19.84 -4.71 14.74
C ALA A 130 18.37 -4.46 14.47
N GLY A 131 17.86 -3.33 14.90
CA GLY A 131 16.50 -2.85 14.64
C GLY A 131 16.55 -1.40 14.19
N SER A 132 16.55 -0.46 15.16
CA SER A 132 16.68 0.98 14.87
C SER A 132 17.99 1.32 14.17
N ASP A 133 19.05 0.57 14.45
CA ASP A 133 20.32 0.64 13.72
C ASP A 133 20.28 -0.23 12.47
N ALA A 134 19.46 0.19 11.49
CA ALA A 134 19.26 -0.53 10.25
C ALA A 134 20.54 -0.66 9.41
N GLY A 135 21.54 0.20 9.63
CA GLY A 135 22.84 0.11 8.96
C GLY A 135 23.68 -1.10 9.40
N ASN A 136 23.33 -1.71 10.54
CA ASN A 136 24.03 -2.87 11.09
C ASN A 136 23.32 -4.20 10.81
N VAL A 137 22.29 -4.20 10.00
CA VAL A 137 21.63 -5.42 9.55
C VAL A 137 22.58 -6.24 8.68
N LEU A 138 22.83 -7.49 9.07
CA LEU A 138 23.82 -8.36 8.43
C LEU A 138 23.21 -9.28 7.35
N SER A 139 21.91 -9.21 7.13
CA SER A 139 21.18 -10.13 6.25
C SER A 139 21.35 -11.60 6.65
N LEU A 140 21.57 -11.82 7.93
CA LEU A 140 21.62 -13.17 8.47
C LEU A 140 20.21 -13.67 8.68
N ILE A 141 19.53 -13.84 7.55
CA ILE A 141 18.39 -14.72 7.56
C ILE A 141 18.93 -16.07 7.87
N HIS A 142 18.73 -16.53 9.12
CA HIS A 142 19.14 -17.80 9.38
C HIS A 142 18.48 -18.77 8.95
N ILE A 143 19.44 -19.19 8.83
CA ILE A 143 19.40 -20.42 8.42
C ILE A 143 19.40 -21.39 9.51
#